data_7c6867a5aebc3ce25b01b22a4cb55911
#
_entry.id   7c6867a5aebc3ce25b01b22a4cb55911
#
_cell.length_a   1.000
_cell.length_b   1.000
_cell.length_c   1.000
_cell.angle_alpha   90.00
_cell.angle_beta   90.00
_cell.angle_gamma   90.00
#
_symmetry.space_group_name_H-M   'P 1'
#
loop_
_entity.id
_entity.type
_entity.pdbx_description
1 polymer ?
#
loop_
_entity_poly.entity_id
_entity_poly.type
_entity_poly.pdbx_seq_one_letter_code
_entity_poly.pdbx_strand_id
1 'polypeptide(L)'
;MIRGGAAMWTNENRSFYDRSKLRYPSDLTDEEWALIEPMIPPAKRGGGKRTVVMREVVNGLMYVLSTGCQWRAVPKDLPPRSTVHGYFDLWTWDGMLDCIHHALYVKCREKAGRAASPTAAIIDSQSVKSAEKGGAASTRAATTRARKSKARSATSSSIRRAC
;
A
#
# COMPACT_ATOMS: atom_id res chain seq x y z
N MET A 1 31.24 -24.67 -2.40
CA MET A 1 29.91 -25.20 -2.05
C MET A 1 28.90 -24.07 -2.22
N ILE A 2 28.21 -24.07 -3.36
CA ILE A 2 27.13 -23.10 -3.64
C ILE A 2 25.92 -23.59 -2.86
N ARG A 3 25.50 -22.88 -1.80
CA ARG A 3 24.24 -23.15 -1.10
C ARG A 3 23.10 -22.91 -2.11
N GLY A 4 22.42 -24.00 -2.47
CA GLY A 4 21.26 -23.93 -3.33
C GLY A 4 20.25 -22.92 -2.81
N GLY A 5 19.86 -21.97 -3.67
CA GLY A 5 18.81 -21.01 -3.36
C GLY A 5 17.56 -21.78 -2.95
N ALA A 6 17.08 -21.55 -1.73
CA ALA A 6 15.81 -22.10 -1.28
C ALA A 6 14.73 -21.68 -2.27
N ALA A 7 14.01 -22.64 -2.84
CA ALA A 7 12.91 -22.34 -3.74
C ALA A 7 11.94 -21.41 -3.02
N MET A 8 11.65 -20.25 -3.63
CA MET A 8 10.81 -19.19 -3.03
C MET A 8 9.40 -19.71 -2.70
N TRP A 9 8.94 -20.73 -3.41
CA TRP A 9 7.63 -21.38 -3.23
C TRP A 9 7.81 -22.86 -3.02
N THR A 10 7.69 -23.32 -1.78
CA THR A 10 7.62 -24.72 -1.41
C THR A 10 6.18 -25.08 -1.02
N ASN A 11 5.83 -26.36 -1.05
CA ASN A 11 4.50 -26.80 -0.60
C ASN A 11 4.24 -26.45 0.88
N GLU A 12 5.30 -26.38 1.68
CA GLU A 12 5.22 -26.03 3.11
C GLU A 12 4.88 -24.57 3.34
N ASN A 13 5.48 -23.64 2.57
CA ASN A 13 5.20 -22.23 2.75
C ASN A 13 3.98 -21.72 1.96
N ARG A 14 3.40 -22.51 1.03
CA ARG A 14 2.15 -22.17 0.36
C ARG A 14 0.99 -21.98 1.32
N SER A 15 0.88 -22.82 2.36
CA SER A 15 -0.18 -22.73 3.36
C SER A 15 -0.18 -21.41 4.12
N PHE A 16 1.00 -20.81 4.34
CA PHE A 16 1.13 -19.50 5.02
C PHE A 16 0.62 -18.32 4.18
N TYR A 17 0.57 -18.48 2.86
CA TYR A 17 0.17 -17.45 1.91
C TYR A 17 -1.14 -17.80 1.19
N ASP A 18 -1.78 -18.92 1.56
CA ASP A 18 -3.06 -19.31 0.99
C ASP A 18 -4.17 -18.37 1.45
N ARG A 19 -4.75 -17.65 0.49
CA ARG A 19 -5.86 -16.72 0.67
C ARG A 19 -7.13 -17.19 -0.04
N SER A 20 -7.17 -18.48 -0.45
CA SER A 20 -8.30 -19.07 -1.17
C SER A 20 -9.61 -19.07 -0.38
N LYS A 21 -9.53 -19.01 0.95
CA LYS A 21 -10.68 -18.95 1.86
C LYS A 21 -11.28 -17.55 2.04
N LEU A 22 -10.57 -16.51 1.58
CA LEU A 22 -11.05 -15.14 1.64
C LEU A 22 -11.95 -14.86 0.43
N ARG A 23 -12.92 -13.95 0.60
CA ARG A 23 -13.80 -13.49 -0.49
C ARG A 23 -12.96 -12.95 -1.66
N TYR A 24 -11.98 -12.11 -1.35
CA TYR A 24 -10.95 -11.65 -2.28
C TYR A 24 -9.56 -11.96 -1.70
N PRO A 25 -8.57 -12.29 -2.55
CA PRO A 25 -7.20 -12.50 -2.08
C PRO A 25 -6.58 -11.29 -1.37
N SER A 26 -7.14 -10.11 -1.60
CA SER A 26 -6.74 -8.85 -0.97
C SER A 26 -7.42 -8.59 0.38
N ASP A 27 -8.46 -9.33 0.75
CA ASP A 27 -9.17 -9.12 2.02
C ASP A 27 -8.23 -9.42 3.20
N LEU A 28 -8.40 -8.68 4.30
CA LEU A 28 -7.62 -8.88 5.51
C LEU A 28 -8.02 -10.18 6.21
N THR A 29 -7.02 -10.93 6.66
CA THR A 29 -7.23 -12.02 7.62
C THR A 29 -7.63 -11.47 8.98
N ASP A 30 -8.15 -12.33 9.87
CA ASP A 30 -8.51 -11.90 11.23
C ASP A 30 -7.30 -11.41 12.03
N GLU A 31 -6.14 -12.04 11.81
CA GLU A 31 -4.87 -11.62 12.42
C GLU A 31 -4.42 -10.24 11.93
N GLU A 32 -4.52 -9.98 10.62
CA GLU A 32 -4.20 -8.69 10.03
C GLU A 32 -5.18 -7.61 10.50
N TRP A 33 -6.47 -7.95 10.60
CA TRP A 33 -7.46 -7.02 11.13
C TRP A 33 -7.22 -6.66 12.59
N ALA A 34 -6.96 -7.64 13.46
CA ALA A 34 -6.67 -7.42 14.86
C ALA A 34 -5.46 -6.49 15.10
N LEU A 35 -4.51 -6.47 14.16
CA LEU A 35 -3.37 -5.56 14.19
C LEU A 35 -3.76 -4.12 13.85
N ILE A 36 -4.70 -3.93 12.91
CA ILE A 36 -5.07 -2.62 12.37
C ILE A 36 -6.21 -1.98 13.19
N GLU A 37 -7.15 -2.78 13.67
CA GLU A 37 -8.36 -2.30 14.36
C GLU A 37 -8.08 -1.25 15.45
N PRO A 38 -7.11 -1.46 16.37
CA PRO A 38 -6.84 -0.49 17.43
C PRO A 38 -6.26 0.84 16.92
N MET A 39 -5.75 0.87 15.69
CA MET A 39 -5.18 2.07 15.09
C MET A 39 -6.27 2.98 14.48
N ILE A 40 -7.44 2.41 14.15
CA ILE A 40 -8.51 3.13 13.47
C ILE A 40 -9.22 4.07 14.46
N PRO A 41 -9.28 5.37 14.15
CA PRO A 41 -9.93 6.33 15.04
C PRO A 41 -11.40 5.98 15.30
N PRO A 42 -11.88 6.18 16.51
CA PRO A 42 -13.31 6.02 16.82
C PRO A 42 -14.17 6.97 16.01
N ALA A 43 -15.47 6.71 15.93
CA ALA A 43 -16.40 7.62 15.26
C ALA A 43 -16.35 9.01 15.92
N LYS A 44 -16.33 10.06 15.12
CA LYS A 44 -16.38 11.44 15.64
C LYS A 44 -17.64 11.68 16.44
N ARG A 45 -17.52 12.41 17.55
CA ARG A 45 -18.67 12.89 18.31
C ARG A 45 -19.35 14.00 17.50
N GLY A 46 -20.66 13.85 17.24
CA GLY A 46 -21.45 14.78 16.43
C GLY A 46 -21.52 14.39 14.94
N GLY A 47 -22.55 14.81 14.24
CA GLY A 47 -22.83 14.43 12.86
C GLY A 47 -23.52 13.08 12.72
N GLY A 48 -23.57 12.53 11.50
CA GLY A 48 -24.15 11.23 11.21
C GLY A 48 -23.39 10.08 11.87
N LYS A 49 -24.11 9.10 12.41
CA LYS A 49 -23.49 7.89 12.98
C LYS A 49 -22.74 7.12 11.91
N ARG A 50 -21.55 6.66 12.23
CA ARG A 50 -20.78 5.75 11.36
C ARG A 50 -21.48 4.40 11.29
N THR A 51 -22.05 4.07 10.13
CA THR A 51 -22.78 2.82 9.90
C THR A 51 -21.94 1.78 9.18
N VAL A 52 -20.83 2.20 8.53
CA VAL A 52 -19.98 1.31 7.75
C VAL A 52 -19.05 0.50 8.65
N VAL A 53 -18.88 -0.77 8.31
CA VAL A 53 -17.91 -1.66 8.95
C VAL A 53 -16.51 -1.28 8.48
N MET A 54 -15.65 -0.89 9.41
CA MET A 54 -14.32 -0.35 9.08
C MET A 54 -13.42 -1.39 8.40
N ARG A 55 -13.53 -2.67 8.79
CA ARG A 55 -12.82 -3.77 8.15
C ARG A 55 -13.14 -3.82 6.64
N GLU A 56 -14.41 -3.65 6.27
CA GLU A 56 -14.82 -3.64 4.87
C GLU A 56 -14.30 -2.43 4.11
N VAL A 57 -14.15 -1.29 4.76
CA VAL A 57 -13.51 -0.11 4.15
C VAL A 57 -12.05 -0.41 3.83
N VAL A 58 -11.30 -1.01 4.78
CA VAL A 58 -9.91 -1.40 4.54
C VAL A 58 -9.82 -2.47 3.45
N ASN A 59 -10.71 -3.48 3.47
CA ASN A 59 -10.79 -4.49 2.40
C ASN A 59 -11.00 -3.84 1.03
N GLY A 60 -11.88 -2.83 0.94
CA GLY A 60 -12.09 -2.07 -0.29
C GLY A 60 -10.85 -1.33 -0.77
N LEU A 61 -10.09 -0.74 0.15
CA LEU A 61 -8.80 -0.11 -0.18
C LEU A 61 -7.77 -1.13 -0.66
N MET A 62 -7.64 -2.25 0.04
CA MET A 62 -6.72 -3.34 -0.33
C MET A 62 -7.09 -3.95 -1.68
N TYR A 63 -8.38 -4.06 -1.99
CA TYR A 63 -8.85 -4.51 -3.30
C TYR A 63 -8.39 -3.57 -4.42
N VAL A 64 -8.60 -2.26 -4.27
CA VAL A 64 -8.15 -1.26 -5.26
C VAL A 64 -6.63 -1.29 -5.41
N LEU A 65 -5.89 -1.37 -4.30
CA LEU A 65 -4.42 -1.43 -4.33
C LEU A 65 -3.90 -2.69 -5.03
N SER A 66 -4.52 -3.84 -4.79
CA SER A 66 -4.06 -5.11 -5.35
C SER A 66 -4.41 -5.29 -6.82
N THR A 67 -5.58 -4.80 -7.25
CA THR A 67 -6.08 -4.96 -8.62
C THR A 67 -5.71 -3.81 -9.54
N GLY A 68 -5.40 -2.64 -8.98
CA GLY A 68 -5.21 -1.41 -9.76
C GLY A 68 -6.47 -0.94 -10.48
N CYS A 69 -7.66 -1.42 -10.06
CA CYS A 69 -8.90 -1.09 -10.74
C CYS A 69 -9.29 0.39 -10.54
N GLN A 70 -10.09 0.90 -11.43
CA GLN A 70 -10.70 2.21 -11.25
C GLN A 70 -11.69 2.16 -10.07
N TRP A 71 -11.84 3.26 -9.35
CA TRP A 71 -12.79 3.38 -8.23
C TRP A 71 -14.23 2.99 -8.61
N ARG A 72 -14.61 3.17 -9.87
CA ARG A 72 -15.94 2.78 -10.38
C ARG A 72 -16.13 1.28 -10.53
N ALA A 73 -15.01 0.53 -10.57
CA ALA A 73 -15.01 -0.92 -10.75
C ALA A 73 -14.93 -1.68 -9.43
N VAL A 74 -15.02 -0.98 -8.29
CA VAL A 74 -15.10 -1.62 -6.97
C VAL A 74 -16.37 -2.48 -6.90
N PRO A 75 -16.27 -3.77 -6.53
CA PRO A 75 -17.40 -4.68 -6.42
C PRO A 75 -18.50 -4.18 -5.49
N LYS A 76 -19.75 -4.58 -5.76
CA LYS A 76 -20.92 -4.13 -5.00
C LYS A 76 -21.04 -4.75 -3.61
N ASP A 77 -20.35 -5.84 -3.36
CA ASP A 77 -20.26 -6.54 -2.06
C ASP A 77 -19.26 -5.89 -1.10
N LEU A 78 -18.48 -4.92 -1.61
CA LEU A 78 -17.68 -4.00 -0.80
C LEU A 78 -18.45 -2.68 -0.56
N PRO A 79 -18.05 -1.87 0.42
CA PRO A 79 -18.73 -0.59 0.65
C PRO A 79 -18.73 0.29 -0.62
N PRO A 80 -19.73 1.17 -0.78
CA PRO A 80 -19.83 2.04 -1.93
C PRO A 80 -18.52 2.80 -2.20
N ARG A 81 -18.13 2.94 -3.46
CA ARG A 81 -16.89 3.61 -3.87
C ARG A 81 -16.70 4.99 -3.23
N SER A 82 -17.79 5.74 -3.06
CA SER A 82 -17.75 7.06 -2.43
C SER A 82 -17.32 6.98 -0.97
N THR A 83 -17.73 5.94 -0.27
CA THR A 83 -17.33 5.68 1.12
C THR A 83 -15.86 5.28 1.18
N VAL A 84 -15.44 4.30 0.36
CA VAL A 84 -14.04 3.84 0.35
C VAL A 84 -13.09 4.98 -0.04
N HIS A 85 -13.43 5.74 -1.07
CA HIS A 85 -12.64 6.90 -1.51
C HIS A 85 -12.62 8.02 -0.45
N GLY A 86 -13.74 8.30 0.20
CA GLY A 86 -13.79 9.31 1.26
C GLY A 86 -12.87 8.95 2.45
N TYR A 87 -12.79 7.67 2.83
CA TYR A 87 -11.84 7.21 3.83
C TYR A 87 -10.40 7.22 3.31
N PHE A 88 -10.17 6.91 2.04
CA PHE A 88 -8.87 7.04 1.42
C PHE A 88 -8.33 8.48 1.53
N ASP A 89 -9.13 9.47 1.14
CA ASP A 89 -8.75 10.87 1.22
C ASP A 89 -8.49 11.30 2.67
N LEU A 90 -9.40 10.95 3.59
CA LEU A 90 -9.28 11.28 5.01
C LEU A 90 -8.00 10.69 5.62
N TRP A 91 -7.77 9.40 5.38
CA TRP A 91 -6.63 8.68 5.97
C TRP A 91 -5.29 8.99 5.29
N THR A 92 -5.32 9.45 4.04
CA THR A 92 -4.15 10.04 3.39
C THR A 92 -3.77 11.36 4.07
N TRP A 93 -4.79 12.18 4.36
CA TRP A 93 -4.57 13.49 4.97
C TRP A 93 -4.06 13.39 6.41
N ASP A 94 -4.60 12.50 7.22
CA ASP A 94 -4.23 12.35 8.65
C ASP A 94 -3.05 11.39 8.87
N GLY A 95 -2.51 10.77 7.81
CA GLY A 95 -1.37 9.85 7.87
C GLY A 95 -1.72 8.43 8.33
N MET A 96 -3.00 8.12 8.52
CA MET A 96 -3.45 6.79 8.96
C MET A 96 -3.06 5.67 7.99
N LEU A 97 -3.08 5.94 6.67
CA LEU A 97 -2.66 4.95 5.67
C LEU A 97 -1.20 4.56 5.83
N ASP A 98 -0.33 5.51 6.15
CA ASP A 98 1.09 5.25 6.40
C ASP A 98 1.27 4.37 7.65
N CYS A 99 0.49 4.61 8.70
CA CYS A 99 0.49 3.80 9.91
C CYS A 99 0.04 2.36 9.64
N ILE A 100 -1.07 2.18 8.93
CA ILE A 100 -1.61 0.87 8.53
C ILE A 100 -0.57 0.14 7.66
N HIS A 101 -0.04 0.81 6.64
CA HIS A 101 0.98 0.24 5.77
C HIS A 101 2.21 -0.21 6.56
N HIS A 102 2.72 0.64 7.46
CA HIS A 102 3.88 0.32 8.27
C HIS A 102 3.65 -0.90 9.17
N ALA A 103 2.50 -0.97 9.84
CA ALA A 103 2.15 -2.10 10.71
C ALA A 103 2.09 -3.43 9.94
N LEU A 104 1.42 -3.44 8.79
CA LEU A 104 1.35 -4.61 7.91
C LEU A 104 2.72 -4.97 7.34
N TYR A 105 3.51 -3.98 6.92
CA TYR A 105 4.85 -4.18 6.39
C TYR A 105 5.77 -4.85 7.40
N VAL A 106 5.81 -4.35 8.65
CA VAL A 106 6.60 -4.93 9.73
C VAL A 106 6.19 -6.38 9.96
N LYS A 107 4.88 -6.64 10.08
CA LYS A 107 4.35 -7.99 10.29
C LYS A 107 4.70 -8.95 9.16
N CYS A 108 4.61 -8.50 7.91
CA CYS A 108 5.03 -9.30 6.75
C CYS A 108 6.51 -9.65 6.79
N ARG A 109 7.36 -8.71 7.19
CA ARG A 109 8.81 -8.95 7.31
C ARG A 109 9.13 -9.96 8.40
N GLU A 110 8.54 -9.78 9.57
CA GLU A 110 8.69 -10.69 10.71
C GLU A 110 8.23 -12.12 10.37
N LYS A 111 7.05 -12.23 9.70
CA LYS A 111 6.53 -13.52 9.22
C LYS A 111 7.47 -14.20 8.22
N ALA A 112 8.21 -13.40 7.44
CA ALA A 112 9.23 -13.89 6.52
C ALA A 112 10.61 -14.12 7.19
N GLY A 113 10.71 -14.04 8.53
CA GLY A 113 11.96 -14.19 9.29
C GLY A 113 12.98 -13.06 9.04
N ARG A 114 12.51 -11.88 8.62
CA ARG A 114 13.35 -10.69 8.34
C ARG A 114 13.22 -9.68 9.47
N ALA A 115 14.27 -8.89 9.68
CA ALA A 115 14.22 -7.78 10.63
C ALA A 115 13.13 -6.76 10.24
N ALA A 116 12.45 -6.16 11.22
CA ALA A 116 11.39 -5.18 11.02
C ALA A 116 11.82 -4.01 10.13
N SER A 117 13.04 -3.51 10.31
CA SER A 117 13.61 -2.46 9.47
C SER A 117 14.52 -3.04 8.40
N PRO A 118 14.42 -2.58 7.14
CA PRO A 118 15.35 -2.98 6.09
C PRO A 118 16.75 -2.39 6.36
N THR A 119 17.79 -3.20 6.14
CA THR A 119 19.19 -2.76 6.27
C THR A 119 19.75 -2.19 4.98
N ALA A 120 19.08 -2.46 3.85
CA ALA A 120 19.47 -1.97 2.53
C ALA A 120 18.25 -1.68 1.66
N ALA A 121 18.36 -0.69 0.80
CA ALA A 121 17.40 -0.38 -0.24
C ALA A 121 18.12 -0.24 -1.59
N ILE A 122 17.53 -0.79 -2.65
CA ILE A 122 18.02 -0.62 -4.01
C ILE A 122 17.09 0.37 -4.70
N ILE A 123 17.65 1.49 -5.13
CA ILE A 123 16.90 2.51 -5.89
C ILE A 123 17.29 2.35 -7.36
N ASP A 124 16.32 2.01 -8.21
CA ASP A 124 16.52 2.03 -9.65
C ASP A 124 16.52 3.49 -10.15
N SER A 125 17.63 3.91 -10.72
CA SER A 125 17.81 5.25 -11.27
C SER A 125 17.63 5.32 -12.78
N GLN A 126 17.05 4.28 -13.40
CA GLN A 126 16.85 4.27 -14.85
C GLN A 126 15.85 5.36 -15.26
N SER A 127 16.27 6.19 -16.21
CA SER A 127 15.37 7.15 -16.84
C SER A 127 14.46 6.43 -17.83
N VAL A 128 13.15 6.49 -17.60
CA VAL A 128 12.16 6.02 -18.56
C VAL A 128 12.09 7.04 -19.70
N LYS A 129 12.39 6.62 -20.93
CA LYS A 129 12.12 7.45 -22.10
C LYS A 129 10.60 7.62 -22.20
N SER A 130 10.11 8.87 -22.14
CA SER A 130 8.71 9.13 -22.43
C SER A 130 8.41 8.67 -23.85
N ALA A 131 7.29 7.94 -24.03
CA ALA A 131 6.81 7.60 -25.35
C ALA A 131 6.63 8.90 -26.15
N GLU A 132 7.32 9.07 -27.26
CA GLU A 132 7.07 10.18 -28.18
C GLU A 132 5.63 10.05 -28.64
N LYS A 133 4.81 11.03 -28.27
CA LYS A 133 3.46 11.14 -28.78
C LYS A 133 3.61 11.37 -30.29
N GLY A 134 3.31 10.35 -31.11
CA GLY A 134 3.35 10.43 -32.55
C GLY A 134 2.52 11.58 -33.06
N GLY A 135 3.14 12.68 -33.34
CA GLY A 135 2.57 13.88 -33.93
C GLY A 135 3.71 14.69 -34.55
N ALA A 136 3.60 14.97 -35.85
CA ALA A 136 4.57 15.57 -36.71
C ALA A 136 5.35 16.75 -36.10
N ALA A 137 6.67 16.70 -36.29
CA ALA A 137 7.60 17.82 -36.36
C ALA A 137 7.49 18.95 -35.33
N SER A 138 8.28 18.82 -34.24
CA SER A 138 8.96 19.97 -33.69
C SER A 138 10.30 19.52 -33.12
N THR A 139 11.34 19.65 -33.93
CA THR A 139 12.74 19.63 -33.52
C THR A 139 13.00 20.81 -32.59
N ARG A 140 12.86 20.58 -31.30
CA ARG A 140 13.54 21.39 -30.28
C ARG A 140 14.40 20.44 -29.46
N ALA A 141 15.71 20.53 -29.72
CA ALA A 141 16.70 19.92 -28.86
C ALA A 141 16.52 20.45 -27.43
N ALA A 142 15.89 19.66 -26.59
CA ALA A 142 15.87 19.94 -25.16
C ALA A 142 17.22 19.55 -24.59
N THR A 143 18.10 20.51 -24.42
CA THR A 143 19.32 20.39 -23.66
C THR A 143 18.92 20.06 -22.22
N THR A 144 19.03 18.79 -21.86
CA THR A 144 18.77 18.32 -20.49
C THR A 144 19.86 18.84 -19.58
N ARG A 145 19.63 20.00 -19.00
CA ARG A 145 20.44 20.52 -17.90
C ARG A 145 20.16 19.61 -16.71
N ALA A 146 21.13 18.78 -16.34
CA ALA A 146 21.07 17.95 -15.16
C ALA A 146 20.76 18.81 -13.93
N ARG A 147 19.52 18.81 -13.48
CA ARG A 147 19.12 19.38 -12.20
C ARG A 147 19.59 18.41 -11.14
N LYS A 148 20.66 18.77 -10.46
CA LYS A 148 21.12 18.16 -9.23
C LYS A 148 20.00 18.33 -8.20
N SER A 149 19.06 17.39 -8.12
CA SER A 149 18.06 17.36 -7.07
C SER A 149 18.77 16.98 -5.78
N LYS A 150 18.91 17.96 -4.90
CA LYS A 150 19.35 17.76 -3.53
C LYS A 150 18.30 16.88 -2.87
N ALA A 151 18.58 15.60 -2.68
CA ALA A 151 17.75 14.71 -1.92
C ALA A 151 17.63 15.29 -0.50
N ARG A 152 16.45 15.84 -0.17
CA ARG A 152 16.12 16.15 1.22
C ARG A 152 15.88 14.83 1.90
N SER A 153 16.77 14.45 2.78
CA SER A 153 16.53 13.37 3.73
C SER A 153 15.28 13.73 4.53
N ALA A 154 14.17 13.10 4.19
CA ALA A 154 12.98 13.14 5.02
C ALA A 154 13.32 12.42 6.31
N THR A 155 13.57 13.15 7.35
CA THR A 155 13.87 12.65 8.67
C THR A 155 12.66 11.90 9.18
N SER A 156 12.88 10.66 9.57
CA SER A 156 11.97 9.68 10.17
C SER A 156 11.23 10.15 11.46
N SER A 157 11.25 11.42 11.79
CA SER A 157 10.69 11.97 13.04
C SER A 157 9.21 12.34 12.97
N SER A 158 8.61 12.42 11.77
CA SER A 158 7.21 12.81 11.59
C SER A 158 6.22 11.65 11.82
N ILE A 159 6.65 10.41 11.56
CA ILE A 159 5.76 9.23 11.62
C ILE A 159 5.43 8.83 13.06
N ARG A 160 6.26 9.20 14.03
CA ARG A 160 6.06 8.77 15.44
C ARG A 160 4.97 9.54 16.21
N ARG A 161 4.36 10.57 15.63
CA ARG A 161 3.30 11.35 16.29
C ARG A 161 1.89 11.03 15.82
N ALA A 162 1.73 10.25 14.77
CA ALA A 162 0.43 9.92 14.20
C ALA A 162 -0.06 8.50 14.54
N CYS A 163 0.81 7.61 15.04
CA CYS A 163 0.47 6.22 15.42
C CYS A 163 0.47 6.03 16.93
#